data_875aa63f4a159ed71adb4964b263bf40
#
_entry.id   875aa63f4a159ed71adb4964b263bf40
#
_cell.length_a   1.000
_cell.length_b   1.000
_cell.length_c   1.000
_cell.angle_alpha   90.00
_cell.angle_beta   90.00
_cell.angle_gamma   90.00
#
_symmetry.space_group_name_H-M   'P 1'
#
loop_
_entity.id
_entity.type
_entity.pdbx_description
1 polymer ?
#
loop_
_entity_poly.entity_id
_entity_poly.type
_entity_poly.pdbx_seq_one_letter_code
_entity_poly.pdbx_strand_id
1 'polypeptide(L)'
;MVETGLDAYRFSISWSRLIPNGRGPINLKGLQYYNSLINELISNGIQPHVTLHNYDLPQALEDEYGGWISRDVIEDFTNYADACFREFGDRVLYWTTVNEPNVFALGGYNQGSTPPRRCSPPFCITNGTRGNSTYEPYLAVHHILLAHSSAARLYRIKYRDNQHGYVGISVFTFGRLPQTNTEKDRVANERVHDFFIGWIMEPLVHGDYPISMKTNAGTRMPTFTIRESKLVKGSHDFIGVIHYNNVNVTDNSDTLNRKLRDFNADMAAMIIYNQDLFSDEEFPVAPWGLQEELDSFKLLYGNPPIFIYENGQRTASNSSLQDVSRVKYLHGYIGGVLNALRNGSNVRGYFAWSFLDVLELLDGYRSSYGLYYVDQDDPELKRYPKLSAKWYSRFLRGRSTSIVGDIGLEEDSSLVSVSHLFQ
;
A
#
# COMPACT_ATOMS: atom_id res chain seq x y z
N MET A 1 -22.00 2.36 -2.64
CA MET A 1 -20.98 3.01 -3.51
C MET A 1 -21.65 4.03 -4.44
N VAL A 2 -22.63 3.64 -5.22
CA VAL A 2 -23.38 4.56 -6.12
C VAL A 2 -23.94 5.76 -5.37
N GLU A 3 -24.64 5.54 -4.26
CA GLU A 3 -25.21 6.61 -3.43
C GLU A 3 -24.15 7.54 -2.84
N THR A 4 -22.95 7.03 -2.57
CA THR A 4 -21.81 7.84 -2.13
C THR A 4 -21.24 8.66 -3.28
N GLY A 5 -21.38 8.21 -4.54
CA GLY A 5 -20.87 8.87 -5.73
C GLY A 5 -19.43 8.47 -6.07
N LEU A 6 -19.03 7.22 -5.79
CA LEU A 6 -17.69 6.73 -6.12
C LEU A 6 -17.56 6.49 -7.62
N ASP A 7 -16.45 6.97 -8.22
CA ASP A 7 -16.09 6.72 -9.62
C ASP A 7 -15.30 5.41 -9.79
N ALA A 8 -14.61 4.97 -8.73
CA ALA A 8 -13.77 3.79 -8.77
C ALA A 8 -13.80 3.04 -7.43
N TYR A 9 -13.51 1.75 -7.48
CA TYR A 9 -13.38 0.89 -6.31
C TYR A 9 -12.15 -0.01 -6.45
N ARG A 10 -11.26 0.02 -5.45
CA ARG A 10 -10.09 -0.85 -5.38
C ARG A 10 -10.37 -2.04 -4.47
N PHE A 11 -10.04 -3.24 -4.95
CA PHE A 11 -10.12 -4.47 -4.17
C PHE A 11 -9.04 -5.45 -4.63
N SER A 12 -8.82 -6.51 -3.87
CA SER A 12 -7.89 -7.58 -4.23
C SER A 12 -8.62 -8.86 -4.62
N ILE A 13 -8.04 -9.59 -5.59
CA ILE A 13 -8.40 -10.98 -5.85
C ILE A 13 -7.56 -11.84 -4.90
N SER A 14 -8.20 -12.69 -4.10
CA SER A 14 -7.47 -13.65 -3.30
C SER A 14 -6.97 -14.79 -4.18
N TRP A 15 -5.65 -14.92 -4.25
CA TRP A 15 -5.00 -15.98 -5.04
C TRP A 15 -5.50 -17.36 -4.61
N SER A 16 -5.56 -17.65 -3.32
CA SER A 16 -6.04 -18.91 -2.79
C SER A 16 -7.54 -19.17 -3.01
N ARG A 17 -8.37 -18.11 -3.19
CA ARG A 17 -9.77 -18.27 -3.60
C ARG A 17 -9.91 -18.63 -5.07
N LEU A 18 -9.08 -18.03 -5.93
CA LEU A 18 -9.16 -18.28 -7.36
C LEU A 18 -8.45 -19.57 -7.76
N ILE A 19 -7.27 -19.82 -7.18
CA ILE A 19 -6.46 -21.04 -7.41
C ILE A 19 -6.02 -21.58 -6.05
N PRO A 20 -6.80 -22.46 -5.39
CA PRO A 20 -6.62 -22.84 -3.98
C PRO A 20 -5.23 -23.31 -3.58
N ASN A 21 -4.58 -24.08 -4.47
CA ASN A 21 -3.22 -24.60 -4.24
C ASN A 21 -2.12 -23.70 -4.85
N GLY A 22 -2.47 -22.50 -5.30
CA GLY A 22 -1.55 -21.60 -6.00
C GLY A 22 -1.28 -21.97 -7.45
N ARG A 23 -1.50 -23.23 -7.81
CA ARG A 23 -1.36 -23.83 -9.15
C ARG A 23 -2.56 -24.71 -9.48
N GLY A 24 -2.70 -25.06 -10.76
CA GLY A 24 -3.73 -25.99 -11.24
C GLY A 24 -5.05 -25.31 -11.60
N PRO A 25 -6.19 -26.00 -11.43
CA PRO A 25 -7.46 -25.53 -11.95
C PRO A 25 -8.00 -24.33 -11.16
N ILE A 26 -8.68 -23.44 -11.89
CA ILE A 26 -9.42 -22.32 -11.29
C ILE A 26 -10.61 -22.86 -10.51
N ASN A 27 -10.82 -22.34 -9.30
CA ASN A 27 -12.01 -22.56 -8.50
C ASN A 27 -13.20 -21.77 -9.09
N LEU A 28 -14.16 -22.49 -9.66
CA LEU A 28 -15.31 -21.89 -10.35
C LEU A 28 -16.15 -20.97 -9.46
N LYS A 29 -16.26 -21.27 -8.14
CA LYS A 29 -16.97 -20.39 -7.19
C LYS A 29 -16.23 -19.08 -6.98
N GLY A 30 -14.90 -19.15 -6.86
CA GLY A 30 -14.06 -17.95 -6.78
C GLY A 30 -14.13 -17.09 -8.05
N LEU A 31 -14.03 -17.74 -9.21
CA LEU A 31 -14.20 -17.10 -10.50
C LEU A 31 -15.55 -16.39 -10.64
N GLN A 32 -16.64 -17.09 -10.30
CA GLN A 32 -17.99 -16.53 -10.33
C GLN A 32 -18.13 -15.31 -9.41
N TYR A 33 -17.61 -15.39 -8.18
CA TYR A 33 -17.65 -14.29 -7.24
C TYR A 33 -17.01 -13.01 -7.82
N TYR A 34 -15.79 -13.10 -8.32
CA TYR A 34 -15.09 -11.93 -8.88
C TYR A 34 -15.73 -11.43 -10.17
N ASN A 35 -16.24 -12.32 -11.03
CA ASN A 35 -17.02 -11.92 -12.20
C ASN A 35 -18.27 -11.13 -11.81
N SER A 36 -19.01 -11.60 -10.79
CA SER A 36 -20.21 -10.92 -10.30
C SER A 36 -19.87 -9.55 -9.72
N LEU A 37 -18.80 -9.45 -8.92
CA LEU A 37 -18.36 -8.18 -8.34
C LEU A 37 -17.94 -7.17 -9.42
N ILE A 38 -17.12 -7.59 -10.38
CA ILE A 38 -16.65 -6.73 -11.46
C ILE A 38 -17.82 -6.27 -12.34
N ASN A 39 -18.72 -7.19 -12.71
CA ASN A 39 -19.91 -6.86 -13.50
C ASN A 39 -20.80 -5.87 -12.78
N GLU A 40 -21.03 -6.04 -11.47
CA GLU A 40 -21.83 -5.11 -10.67
C GLU A 40 -21.21 -3.71 -10.63
N LEU A 41 -19.89 -3.61 -10.43
CA LEU A 41 -19.19 -2.33 -10.46
C LEU A 41 -19.36 -1.63 -11.83
N ILE A 42 -19.06 -2.34 -12.92
CA ILE A 42 -19.14 -1.81 -14.27
C ILE A 42 -20.58 -1.41 -14.63
N SER A 43 -21.58 -2.21 -14.28
CA SER A 43 -23.00 -1.90 -14.56
C SER A 43 -23.47 -0.62 -13.86
N ASN A 44 -22.81 -0.25 -12.77
CA ASN A 44 -23.06 0.98 -12.01
C ASN A 44 -22.09 2.12 -12.36
N GLY A 45 -21.26 1.98 -13.41
CA GLY A 45 -20.31 3.02 -13.83
C GLY A 45 -19.10 3.20 -12.90
N ILE A 46 -18.83 2.23 -12.00
CA ILE A 46 -17.71 2.26 -11.07
C ILE A 46 -16.54 1.49 -11.67
N GLN A 47 -15.39 2.16 -11.85
CA GLN A 47 -14.18 1.56 -12.42
C GLN A 47 -13.51 0.62 -11.39
N PRO A 48 -13.33 -0.69 -11.69
CA PRO A 48 -12.56 -1.58 -10.83
C PRO A 48 -11.05 -1.32 -10.96
N HIS A 49 -10.37 -1.18 -9.83
CA HIS A 49 -8.93 -1.24 -9.69
C HIS A 49 -8.58 -2.52 -8.92
N VAL A 50 -7.86 -3.44 -9.53
CA VAL A 50 -7.69 -4.80 -9.01
C VAL A 50 -6.26 -5.06 -8.58
N THR A 51 -6.08 -5.49 -7.33
CA THR A 51 -4.81 -5.94 -6.76
C THR A 51 -4.74 -7.47 -6.82
N LEU A 52 -3.63 -8.03 -7.33
CA LEU A 52 -3.45 -9.46 -7.46
C LEU A 52 -2.97 -10.13 -6.17
N HIS A 53 -2.09 -9.48 -5.39
CA HIS A 53 -1.59 -10.01 -4.12
C HIS A 53 -1.66 -8.94 -3.02
N ASN A 54 -2.38 -9.28 -1.94
CA ASN A 54 -2.49 -8.45 -0.74
C ASN A 54 -2.34 -9.34 0.51
N TYR A 55 -1.11 -9.70 0.86
CA TYR A 55 -0.71 -10.55 2.01
C TYR A 55 -1.18 -12.02 1.97
N ASP A 56 -1.84 -12.48 0.95
CA ASP A 56 -2.60 -13.73 0.89
C ASP A 56 -2.00 -14.79 -0.05
N LEU A 57 -0.69 -15.07 0.09
CA LEU A 57 -0.03 -16.17 -0.61
C LEU A 57 -0.73 -17.50 -0.27
N PRO A 58 -1.02 -18.39 -1.25
CA PRO A 58 -1.53 -19.73 -0.98
C PRO A 58 -0.59 -20.53 -0.07
N GLN A 59 -1.13 -21.09 1.01
CA GLN A 59 -0.36 -21.83 2.01
C GLN A 59 0.42 -23.00 1.39
N ALA A 60 -0.13 -23.66 0.37
CA ALA A 60 0.52 -24.76 -0.34
C ALA A 60 1.88 -24.36 -0.94
N LEU A 61 2.01 -23.12 -1.44
CA LEU A 61 3.25 -22.61 -2.02
C LEU A 61 4.27 -22.25 -0.93
N GLU A 62 3.81 -21.76 0.21
CA GLU A 62 4.65 -21.55 1.39
C GLU A 62 5.20 -22.88 1.94
N ASP A 63 4.35 -23.90 2.01
CA ASP A 63 4.70 -25.21 2.53
C ASP A 63 5.65 -25.98 1.60
N GLU A 64 5.48 -25.85 0.30
CA GLU A 64 6.26 -26.59 -0.70
C GLU A 64 7.68 -26.04 -0.85
N TYR A 65 7.85 -24.72 -1.00
CA TYR A 65 9.15 -24.12 -1.30
C TYR A 65 9.44 -22.81 -0.54
N GLY A 66 8.57 -22.41 0.39
CA GLY A 66 8.77 -21.20 1.21
C GLY A 66 8.23 -19.90 0.55
N GLY A 67 7.36 -20.02 -0.43
CA GLY A 67 6.70 -18.89 -1.03
C GLY A 67 7.66 -17.86 -1.63
N TRP A 68 7.56 -16.60 -1.20
CA TRP A 68 8.35 -15.51 -1.77
C TRP A 68 9.87 -15.61 -1.54
N ILE A 69 10.36 -16.55 -0.73
CA ILE A 69 11.81 -16.77 -0.60
C ILE A 69 12.39 -17.71 -1.68
N SER A 70 11.55 -18.38 -2.47
CA SER A 70 11.96 -19.17 -3.64
C SER A 70 11.71 -18.43 -4.95
N ARG A 71 12.57 -18.68 -5.94
CA ARG A 71 12.37 -18.18 -7.31
C ARG A 71 11.18 -18.82 -8.02
N ASP A 72 10.72 -19.99 -7.56
CA ASP A 72 9.58 -20.71 -8.16
C ASP A 72 8.29 -19.88 -8.09
N VAL A 73 8.17 -19.02 -7.06
CA VAL A 73 7.02 -18.11 -6.94
C VAL A 73 6.86 -17.17 -8.13
N ILE A 74 7.94 -16.85 -8.85
CA ILE A 74 7.92 -15.94 -10.00
C ILE A 74 7.06 -16.53 -11.13
N GLU A 75 7.23 -17.81 -11.41
CA GLU A 75 6.44 -18.52 -12.42
C GLU A 75 5.00 -18.70 -11.95
N ASP A 76 4.82 -19.16 -10.72
CA ASP A 76 3.48 -19.37 -10.15
C ASP A 76 2.65 -18.09 -10.10
N PHE A 77 3.26 -16.97 -9.66
CA PHE A 77 2.60 -15.67 -9.67
C PHE A 77 2.29 -15.18 -11.08
N THR A 78 3.20 -15.41 -12.03
CA THR A 78 2.97 -15.04 -13.45
C THR A 78 1.81 -15.82 -14.03
N ASN A 79 1.69 -17.11 -13.75
CA ASN A 79 0.59 -17.96 -14.19
C ASN A 79 -0.75 -17.56 -13.53
N TYR A 80 -0.72 -17.18 -12.26
CA TYR A 80 -1.89 -16.60 -11.58
C TYR A 80 -2.32 -15.28 -12.20
N ALA A 81 -1.38 -14.38 -12.47
CA ALA A 81 -1.63 -13.11 -13.14
C ALA A 81 -2.21 -13.33 -14.55
N ASP A 82 -1.69 -14.32 -15.32
CA ASP A 82 -2.22 -14.71 -16.62
C ASP A 82 -3.69 -15.13 -16.53
N ALA A 83 -4.03 -15.93 -15.53
CA ALA A 83 -5.41 -16.33 -15.27
C ALA A 83 -6.31 -15.11 -15.00
N CYS A 84 -5.87 -14.18 -14.14
CA CYS A 84 -6.63 -12.97 -13.83
C CYS A 84 -6.81 -12.07 -15.07
N PHE A 85 -5.76 -11.84 -15.84
CA PHE A 85 -5.83 -11.02 -17.06
C PHE A 85 -6.75 -11.65 -18.11
N ARG A 86 -6.73 -12.97 -18.27
CA ARG A 86 -7.59 -13.68 -19.20
C ARG A 86 -9.06 -13.61 -18.81
N GLU A 87 -9.37 -13.80 -17.52
CA GLU A 87 -10.75 -13.92 -17.03
C GLU A 87 -11.45 -12.57 -16.80
N PHE A 88 -10.69 -11.50 -16.53
CA PHE A 88 -11.27 -10.22 -16.10
C PHE A 88 -10.75 -9.00 -16.88
N GLY A 89 -9.72 -9.15 -17.71
CA GLY A 89 -9.04 -8.02 -18.32
C GLY A 89 -9.84 -7.32 -19.40
N ASP A 90 -10.94 -7.89 -19.86
CA ASP A 90 -11.91 -7.24 -20.75
C ASP A 90 -12.68 -6.08 -20.06
N ARG A 91 -12.68 -6.04 -18.70
CA ARG A 91 -13.42 -5.11 -17.85
C ARG A 91 -12.54 -4.36 -16.84
N VAL A 92 -11.34 -4.86 -16.56
CA VAL A 92 -10.41 -4.27 -15.59
C VAL A 92 -9.28 -3.56 -16.33
N LEU A 93 -9.16 -2.25 -16.14
CA LEU A 93 -8.11 -1.43 -16.76
C LEU A 93 -6.87 -1.26 -15.86
N TYR A 94 -7.02 -1.28 -14.55
CA TYR A 94 -5.94 -0.98 -13.61
C TYR A 94 -5.60 -2.19 -12.76
N TRP A 95 -4.41 -2.74 -12.98
CA TRP A 95 -3.90 -3.92 -12.30
C TRP A 95 -2.73 -3.55 -11.37
N THR A 96 -2.86 -3.82 -10.10
CA THR A 96 -1.76 -3.76 -9.14
C THR A 96 -1.26 -5.17 -8.87
N THR A 97 0.01 -5.43 -9.10
CA THR A 97 0.56 -6.78 -8.91
C THR A 97 0.64 -7.16 -7.43
N VAL A 98 1.31 -6.34 -6.62
CA VAL A 98 1.51 -6.58 -5.20
C VAL A 98 1.22 -5.31 -4.42
N ASN A 99 0.50 -5.47 -3.31
CA ASN A 99 0.27 -4.41 -2.32
C ASN A 99 1.42 -4.35 -1.33
N GLU A 100 2.01 -3.18 -1.12
CA GLU A 100 2.98 -2.85 -0.05
C GLU A 100 4.12 -3.87 0.11
N PRO A 101 4.88 -4.23 -0.93
CA PRO A 101 5.93 -5.25 -0.81
C PRO A 101 6.97 -4.93 0.29
N ASN A 102 7.23 -3.66 0.56
CA ASN A 102 8.15 -3.21 1.60
C ASN A 102 7.67 -3.61 3.00
N VAL A 103 6.47 -3.22 3.41
CA VAL A 103 5.96 -3.58 4.76
C VAL A 103 5.47 -5.02 4.83
N PHE A 104 5.01 -5.61 3.72
CA PHE A 104 4.73 -7.05 3.63
C PHE A 104 5.97 -7.87 3.97
N ALA A 105 7.12 -7.54 3.38
CA ALA A 105 8.37 -8.26 3.64
C ALA A 105 8.86 -8.05 5.08
N LEU A 106 8.70 -6.86 5.64
CA LEU A 106 9.09 -6.59 7.02
C LEU A 106 8.21 -7.35 8.03
N GLY A 107 6.90 -7.30 7.86
CA GLY A 107 5.97 -8.04 8.72
C GLY A 107 6.09 -9.55 8.55
N GLY A 108 6.15 -10.03 7.31
CA GLY A 108 6.09 -11.45 7.00
C GLY A 108 7.41 -12.21 7.13
N TYR A 109 8.56 -11.53 6.91
CA TYR A 109 9.87 -12.19 6.78
C TYR A 109 10.96 -11.63 7.72
N ASN A 110 10.72 -10.49 8.41
CA ASN A 110 11.64 -9.94 9.40
C ASN A 110 11.10 -10.12 10.83
N GLN A 111 9.89 -9.60 11.08
CA GLN A 111 9.29 -9.54 12.42
C GLN A 111 8.38 -10.72 12.75
N GLY A 112 7.82 -11.38 11.74
CA GLY A 112 6.84 -12.45 11.91
C GLY A 112 5.45 -11.97 12.34
N SER A 113 5.13 -10.69 12.19
CA SER A 113 3.87 -10.07 12.60
C SER A 113 2.71 -10.33 11.65
N THR A 114 3.01 -10.52 10.37
CA THR A 114 2.02 -10.79 9.31
C THR A 114 2.31 -12.13 8.62
N PRO A 115 1.36 -12.71 7.87
CA PRO A 115 1.66 -13.89 7.05
C PRO A 115 2.86 -13.65 6.13
N PRO A 116 3.73 -14.67 5.92
CA PRO A 116 3.67 -16.04 6.44
C PRO A 116 4.30 -16.25 7.82
N ARG A 117 4.56 -15.20 8.59
CA ARG A 117 5.09 -15.21 9.96
C ARG A 117 6.48 -15.83 10.09
N ARG A 118 7.34 -15.56 9.12
CA ARG A 118 8.74 -16.00 9.13
C ARG A 118 9.61 -14.98 9.83
N CYS A 119 10.40 -15.44 10.79
CA CYS A 119 11.38 -14.61 11.48
C CYS A 119 12.40 -15.51 12.22
N SER A 120 13.48 -14.91 12.70
CA SER A 120 14.46 -15.57 13.54
C SER A 120 14.82 -14.73 14.77
N PRO A 121 15.07 -15.37 15.95
CA PRO A 121 15.54 -14.64 17.12
C PRO A 121 16.84 -13.88 16.84
N PRO A 122 17.04 -12.68 17.42
CA PRO A 122 16.18 -11.98 18.39
C PRO A 122 15.14 -11.05 17.74
N PHE A 123 14.89 -11.11 16.44
CA PHE A 123 14.13 -10.13 15.67
C PHE A 123 12.61 -10.41 15.62
N CYS A 124 12.20 -11.60 16.06
CA CYS A 124 10.78 -11.95 16.12
C CYS A 124 10.04 -11.12 17.17
N ILE A 125 8.91 -10.53 16.79
CA ILE A 125 7.95 -9.95 17.74
C ILE A 125 6.82 -10.94 18.09
N THR A 126 6.81 -12.10 17.47
CA THR A 126 5.91 -13.23 17.73
C THR A 126 6.72 -14.47 18.14
N ASN A 127 6.06 -15.53 18.56
CA ASN A 127 6.71 -16.80 18.87
C ASN A 127 7.12 -17.60 17.60
N GLY A 128 7.38 -16.93 16.49
CA GLY A 128 7.83 -17.55 15.25
C GLY A 128 9.23 -18.19 15.41
N THR A 129 9.39 -19.38 14.85
CA THR A 129 10.67 -20.13 14.90
C THR A 129 11.17 -20.52 13.52
N ARG A 130 10.45 -20.14 12.46
CA ARG A 130 10.75 -20.50 11.06
C ARG A 130 11.14 -19.25 10.30
N GLY A 131 12.30 -19.23 9.69
CA GLY A 131 12.78 -18.14 8.84
C GLY A 131 14.15 -17.61 9.21
N ASN A 132 14.59 -16.60 8.47
CA ASN A 132 15.86 -15.90 8.70
C ASN A 132 15.67 -14.38 8.48
N SER A 133 15.44 -13.65 9.54
CA SER A 133 15.21 -12.19 9.54
C SER A 133 16.37 -11.38 8.96
N THR A 134 17.58 -11.96 8.92
CA THR A 134 18.77 -11.25 8.41
C THR A 134 18.85 -11.23 6.88
N TYR A 135 18.08 -12.10 6.19
CA TYR A 135 18.22 -12.33 4.77
C TYR A 135 16.87 -12.40 4.02
N GLU A 136 15.87 -13.11 4.58
CA GLU A 136 14.62 -13.39 3.89
C GLU A 136 13.81 -12.14 3.47
N PRO A 137 13.78 -11.02 4.22
CA PRO A 137 13.07 -9.82 3.77
C PRO A 137 13.59 -9.31 2.43
N TYR A 138 14.92 -9.26 2.27
CA TYR A 138 15.55 -8.82 1.02
C TYR A 138 15.25 -9.76 -0.14
N LEU A 139 15.27 -11.06 0.13
CA LEU A 139 15.01 -12.09 -0.87
C LEU A 139 13.55 -12.07 -1.32
N ALA A 140 12.61 -11.90 -0.39
CA ALA A 140 11.19 -11.81 -0.69
C ALA A 140 10.88 -10.63 -1.61
N VAL A 141 11.38 -9.43 -1.31
CA VAL A 141 11.19 -8.26 -2.18
C VAL A 141 11.86 -8.45 -3.54
N HIS A 142 13.04 -9.07 -3.58
CA HIS A 142 13.73 -9.37 -4.84
C HIS A 142 12.84 -10.22 -5.76
N HIS A 143 12.27 -11.30 -5.23
CA HIS A 143 11.37 -12.17 -6.00
C HIS A 143 10.04 -11.49 -6.34
N ILE A 144 9.51 -10.64 -5.45
CA ILE A 144 8.33 -9.82 -5.74
C ILE A 144 8.58 -8.89 -6.94
N LEU A 145 9.71 -8.19 -6.99
CA LEU A 145 10.06 -7.32 -8.12
C LEU A 145 10.23 -8.09 -9.42
N LEU A 146 10.81 -9.29 -9.37
CA LEU A 146 10.93 -10.17 -10.53
C LEU A 146 9.56 -10.70 -10.98
N ALA A 147 8.70 -11.11 -10.06
CA ALA A 147 7.34 -11.57 -10.35
C ALA A 147 6.47 -10.44 -10.92
N HIS A 148 6.56 -9.24 -10.33
CA HIS A 148 5.93 -8.03 -10.87
C HIS A 148 6.34 -7.78 -12.32
N SER A 149 7.65 -7.75 -12.58
CA SER A 149 8.18 -7.47 -13.92
C SER A 149 7.79 -8.56 -14.93
N SER A 150 7.71 -9.81 -14.50
CA SER A 150 7.24 -10.94 -15.33
C SER A 150 5.76 -10.79 -15.68
N ALA A 151 4.90 -10.49 -14.70
CA ALA A 151 3.48 -10.26 -14.92
C ALA A 151 3.22 -9.02 -15.80
N ALA A 152 3.93 -7.91 -15.57
CA ALA A 152 3.82 -6.71 -16.37
C ALA A 152 4.24 -6.94 -17.83
N ARG A 153 5.33 -7.69 -18.05
CA ARG A 153 5.78 -8.08 -19.38
C ARG A 153 4.77 -8.99 -20.07
N LEU A 154 4.24 -9.99 -19.35
CA LEU A 154 3.19 -10.87 -19.87
C LEU A 154 1.99 -10.06 -20.34
N TYR A 155 1.50 -9.13 -19.50
CA TYR A 155 0.38 -8.26 -19.85
C TYR A 155 0.65 -7.46 -21.12
N ARG A 156 1.82 -6.82 -21.21
CA ARG A 156 2.21 -5.98 -22.34
C ARG A 156 2.29 -6.77 -23.66
N ILE A 157 2.77 -8.02 -23.61
CA ILE A 157 2.94 -8.84 -24.81
C ILE A 157 1.65 -9.53 -25.25
N LYS A 158 0.86 -10.00 -24.27
CA LYS A 158 -0.27 -10.90 -24.58
C LYS A 158 -1.63 -10.22 -24.57
N TYR A 159 -1.79 -9.16 -23.76
CA TYR A 159 -3.12 -8.61 -23.44
C TYR A 159 -3.30 -7.14 -23.80
N ARG A 160 -2.26 -6.33 -23.72
CA ARG A 160 -2.36 -4.86 -23.81
C ARG A 160 -3.09 -4.38 -25.05
N ASP A 161 -2.80 -4.95 -26.21
CA ASP A 161 -3.37 -4.50 -27.49
C ASP A 161 -4.89 -4.73 -27.57
N ASN A 162 -5.41 -5.71 -26.84
CA ASN A 162 -6.84 -6.03 -26.82
C ASN A 162 -7.58 -5.48 -25.61
N GLN A 163 -6.90 -5.30 -24.46
CA GLN A 163 -7.52 -4.91 -23.19
C GLN A 163 -7.24 -3.45 -22.81
N HIS A 164 -6.20 -2.83 -23.37
CA HIS A 164 -5.82 -1.41 -23.19
C HIS A 164 -5.58 -0.99 -21.72
N GLY A 165 -5.29 -1.93 -20.82
CA GLY A 165 -5.08 -1.68 -19.40
C GLY A 165 -3.65 -1.33 -19.04
N TYR A 166 -3.45 -1.09 -17.75
CA TYR A 166 -2.22 -0.62 -17.12
C TYR A 166 -1.83 -1.53 -15.96
N VAL A 167 -0.53 -1.76 -15.80
CA VAL A 167 0.01 -2.58 -14.71
C VAL A 167 0.92 -1.74 -13.83
N GLY A 168 0.66 -1.73 -12.52
CA GLY A 168 1.44 -1.03 -11.52
C GLY A 168 1.73 -1.90 -10.29
N ILE A 169 2.32 -1.27 -9.28
CA ILE A 169 2.61 -1.84 -7.96
C ILE A 169 2.33 -0.78 -6.90
N SER A 170 1.93 -1.17 -5.69
CA SER A 170 1.70 -0.19 -4.61
C SER A 170 2.86 -0.20 -3.63
N VAL A 171 3.21 0.97 -3.10
CA VAL A 171 4.28 1.17 -2.11
C VAL A 171 3.73 1.86 -0.88
N PHE A 172 4.02 1.31 0.30
CA PHE A 172 3.73 1.99 1.56
C PHE A 172 4.71 3.14 1.77
N THR A 173 4.17 4.29 2.17
CA THR A 173 4.92 5.52 2.44
C THR A 173 4.49 6.14 3.77
N PHE A 174 5.34 6.96 4.32
CA PHE A 174 5.04 7.84 5.45
C PHE A 174 5.83 9.14 5.31
N GLY A 175 5.26 10.26 5.77
CA GLY A 175 6.02 11.49 5.89
C GLY A 175 7.13 11.31 6.92
N ARG A 176 8.31 11.88 6.69
CA ARG A 176 9.46 11.69 7.57
C ARG A 176 10.23 12.98 7.79
N LEU A 177 10.58 13.22 9.04
CA LEU A 177 11.40 14.35 9.45
C LEU A 177 12.58 13.88 10.27
N PRO A 178 13.78 14.49 10.11
CA PRO A 178 14.87 14.29 11.05
C PRO A 178 14.41 14.69 12.47
N GLN A 179 14.72 13.87 13.47
CA GLN A 179 14.38 14.16 14.87
C GLN A 179 15.06 15.43 15.35
N THR A 180 16.27 15.71 14.87
CA THR A 180 17.02 16.92 15.14
C THR A 180 17.61 17.51 13.86
N ASN A 181 18.08 18.78 13.91
CA ASN A 181 18.75 19.42 12.78
C ASN A 181 20.21 18.97 12.58
N THR A 182 20.66 17.89 13.23
CA THR A 182 22.01 17.37 13.04
C THR A 182 22.17 16.71 11.68
N GLU A 183 23.39 16.75 11.14
CA GLU A 183 23.71 16.06 9.89
C GLU A 183 23.47 14.55 9.96
N LYS A 184 23.74 13.94 11.13
CA LYS A 184 23.48 12.52 11.36
C LYS A 184 22.02 12.15 11.16
N ASP A 185 21.08 12.92 11.73
CA ASP A 185 19.66 12.66 11.62
C ASP A 185 19.14 12.95 10.20
N ARG A 186 19.69 13.95 9.49
CA ARG A 186 19.38 14.20 8.08
C ARG A 186 19.78 13.02 7.19
N VAL A 187 21.01 12.55 7.34
CA VAL A 187 21.50 11.37 6.59
C VAL A 187 20.73 10.11 6.96
N ALA A 188 20.32 9.95 8.24
CA ALA A 188 19.46 8.84 8.67
C ALA A 188 18.08 8.92 8.00
N ASN A 189 17.51 10.12 7.85
CA ASN A 189 16.24 10.33 7.17
C ASN A 189 16.28 9.95 5.67
N GLU A 190 17.40 10.23 4.99
CA GLU A 190 17.63 9.77 3.61
C GLU A 190 17.77 8.24 3.53
N ARG A 191 18.47 7.60 4.47
CA ARG A 191 18.56 6.14 4.53
C ARG A 191 17.20 5.48 4.75
N VAL A 192 16.33 6.07 5.57
CA VAL A 192 14.96 5.58 5.73
C VAL A 192 14.20 5.64 4.40
N HIS A 193 14.35 6.73 3.62
CA HIS A 193 13.79 6.77 2.27
C HIS A 193 14.29 5.62 1.39
N ASP A 194 15.61 5.43 1.33
CA ASP A 194 16.23 4.38 0.54
C ASP A 194 15.71 2.99 0.92
N PHE A 195 15.61 2.71 2.23
CA PHE A 195 15.21 1.40 2.74
C PHE A 195 13.71 1.11 2.61
N PHE A 196 12.84 2.12 2.65
CA PHE A 196 11.40 1.92 2.50
C PHE A 196 10.91 2.12 1.07
N ILE A 197 11.13 3.28 0.51
CA ILE A 197 10.62 3.66 -0.82
C ILE A 197 11.62 3.29 -1.90
N GLY A 198 12.87 3.65 -1.74
CA GLY A 198 13.97 3.36 -2.67
C GLY A 198 14.13 1.86 -2.92
N TRP A 199 13.90 1.02 -1.91
CA TRP A 199 13.95 -0.45 -2.02
C TRP A 199 13.09 -0.99 -3.17
N ILE A 200 11.95 -0.34 -3.43
CA ILE A 200 11.01 -0.71 -4.50
C ILE A 200 11.23 0.19 -5.73
N MET A 201 11.32 1.49 -5.52
CA MET A 201 11.31 2.45 -6.62
C MET A 201 12.63 2.51 -7.41
N GLU A 202 13.78 2.42 -6.74
CA GLU A 202 15.08 2.43 -7.43
C GLU A 202 15.22 1.30 -8.46
N PRO A 203 14.91 0.04 -8.13
CA PRO A 203 14.88 -1.03 -9.14
C PRO A 203 13.90 -0.77 -10.28
N LEU A 204 12.70 -0.27 -9.99
CA LEU A 204 11.69 -0.01 -11.00
C LEU A 204 12.06 1.12 -11.96
N VAL A 205 12.77 2.14 -11.48
CA VAL A 205 13.12 3.33 -12.27
C VAL A 205 14.55 3.22 -12.83
N HIS A 206 15.50 2.77 -12.01
CA HIS A 206 16.92 2.77 -12.36
C HIS A 206 17.48 1.38 -12.65
N GLY A 207 16.81 0.31 -12.21
CA GLY A 207 17.18 -1.08 -12.49
C GLY A 207 18.11 -1.71 -11.45
N ASP A 208 18.38 -1.04 -10.32
CA ASP A 208 19.20 -1.56 -9.23
C ASP A 208 18.77 -0.97 -7.89
N TYR A 209 19.20 -1.57 -6.80
CA TYR A 209 18.90 -1.14 -5.43
C TYR A 209 19.69 0.10 -5.02
N PRO A 210 19.19 0.88 -4.03
CA PRO A 210 19.93 2.01 -3.43
C PRO A 210 21.33 1.59 -2.96
N ILE A 211 22.29 2.49 -3.15
CA ILE A 211 23.68 2.25 -2.75
C ILE A 211 23.80 2.03 -1.23
N SER A 212 23.04 2.78 -0.44
CA SER A 212 23.02 2.65 1.02
C SER A 212 22.59 1.23 1.45
N MET A 213 21.57 0.65 0.81
CA MET A 213 21.12 -0.72 1.07
C MET A 213 22.18 -1.74 0.70
N LYS A 214 22.77 -1.63 -0.50
CA LYS A 214 23.84 -2.54 -0.95
C LYS A 214 25.06 -2.49 -0.03
N THR A 215 25.43 -1.30 0.42
CA THR A 215 26.56 -1.11 1.33
C THR A 215 26.28 -1.71 2.71
N ASN A 216 25.13 -1.40 3.29
CA ASN A 216 24.83 -1.78 4.67
C ASN A 216 24.44 -3.26 4.82
N ALA A 217 23.58 -3.78 3.94
CA ALA A 217 23.19 -5.19 3.95
C ALA A 217 24.31 -6.10 3.38
N GLY A 218 25.19 -5.57 2.52
CA GLY A 218 26.30 -6.31 1.94
C GLY A 218 25.84 -7.54 1.16
N THR A 219 26.49 -8.68 1.39
CA THR A 219 26.19 -9.94 0.68
C THR A 219 24.81 -10.52 0.98
N ARG A 220 24.06 -9.98 1.94
CA ARG A 220 22.69 -10.38 2.23
C ARG A 220 21.67 -9.74 1.27
N MET A 221 22.06 -8.64 0.60
CA MET A 221 21.24 -8.03 -0.43
C MET A 221 21.39 -8.81 -1.73
N PRO A 222 20.28 -9.35 -2.32
CA PRO A 222 20.34 -9.98 -3.63
C PRO A 222 20.74 -8.99 -4.72
N THR A 223 21.31 -9.48 -5.79
CA THR A 223 21.71 -8.67 -6.94
C THR A 223 20.94 -9.08 -8.19
N PHE A 224 20.51 -8.11 -8.98
CA PHE A 224 19.93 -8.39 -10.29
C PHE A 224 21.04 -8.77 -11.30
N THR A 225 20.80 -9.79 -12.09
CA THR A 225 21.57 -9.99 -13.33
C THR A 225 21.26 -8.85 -14.30
N ILE A 226 22.11 -8.64 -15.31
CA ILE A 226 21.88 -7.64 -16.35
C ILE A 226 20.51 -7.82 -17.04
N ARG A 227 20.08 -9.08 -17.22
CA ARG A 227 18.78 -9.39 -17.81
C ARG A 227 17.64 -9.02 -16.86
N GLU A 228 17.74 -9.33 -15.61
CA GLU A 228 16.72 -9.02 -14.58
C GLU A 228 16.59 -7.52 -14.38
N SER A 229 17.72 -6.79 -14.25
CA SER A 229 17.73 -5.34 -14.18
C SER A 229 16.96 -4.70 -15.34
N LYS A 230 17.19 -5.16 -16.59
CA LYS A 230 16.46 -4.69 -17.77
C LYS A 230 14.97 -5.06 -17.76
N LEU A 231 14.58 -6.16 -17.12
CA LEU A 231 13.18 -6.57 -17.00
C LEU A 231 12.43 -5.76 -15.95
N VAL A 232 13.08 -5.47 -14.82
CA VAL A 232 12.49 -4.73 -13.71
C VAL A 232 12.39 -3.24 -14.05
N LYS A 233 13.44 -2.67 -14.66
CA LYS A 233 13.44 -1.26 -15.05
C LYS A 233 12.30 -0.94 -16.02
N GLY A 234 11.43 0.03 -15.63
CA GLY A 234 10.28 0.47 -16.42
C GLY A 234 9.15 -0.56 -16.51
N SER A 235 9.07 -1.52 -15.59
CA SER A 235 8.01 -2.55 -15.59
C SER A 235 6.66 -2.06 -15.04
N HIS A 236 6.52 -0.79 -14.69
CA HIS A 236 5.29 -0.19 -14.20
C HIS A 236 4.71 0.84 -15.18
N ASP A 237 3.39 0.98 -15.21
CA ASP A 237 2.69 2.02 -15.95
C ASP A 237 2.17 3.12 -14.99
N PHE A 238 2.02 2.79 -13.70
CA PHE A 238 1.66 3.70 -12.61
C PHE A 238 2.18 3.16 -11.28
N ILE A 239 2.18 4.02 -10.26
CA ILE A 239 2.50 3.65 -8.87
C ILE A 239 1.28 3.90 -7.98
N GLY A 240 0.93 2.90 -7.16
CA GLY A 240 0.00 3.08 -6.05
C GLY A 240 0.77 3.59 -4.82
N VAL A 241 0.30 4.64 -4.19
CA VAL A 241 0.85 5.17 -2.94
C VAL A 241 -0.12 4.86 -1.81
N ILE A 242 0.41 4.30 -0.73
CA ILE A 242 -0.31 4.02 0.50
C ILE A 242 0.33 4.86 1.61
N HIS A 243 -0.48 5.68 2.28
CA HIS A 243 0.03 6.66 3.22
C HIS A 243 -0.98 6.93 4.34
N TYR A 244 -0.54 6.86 5.60
CA TYR A 244 -1.42 7.07 6.75
C TYR A 244 -0.93 8.11 7.74
N ASN A 245 0.38 8.17 8.00
CA ASN A 245 0.95 9.00 9.06
C ASN A 245 2.37 9.47 8.73
N ASN A 246 2.94 10.21 9.66
CA ASN A 246 4.31 10.71 9.61
C ASN A 246 5.11 10.21 10.80
N VAL A 247 6.43 10.16 10.62
CA VAL A 247 7.38 9.69 11.62
C VAL A 247 8.54 10.66 11.78
N ASN A 248 9.20 10.60 12.92
CA ASN A 248 10.50 11.22 13.09
C ASN A 248 11.61 10.16 12.96
N VAL A 249 12.77 10.59 12.49
CA VAL A 249 13.91 9.71 12.24
C VAL A 249 15.14 10.21 12.96
N THR A 250 15.81 9.33 13.69
CA THR A 250 17.12 9.63 14.29
C THR A 250 18.17 8.62 13.88
N ASP A 251 19.42 9.05 13.88
CA ASP A 251 20.55 8.19 13.55
C ASP A 251 20.70 7.04 14.56
N ASN A 252 20.97 5.85 14.04
CA ASN A 252 21.26 4.65 14.80
C ASN A 252 22.40 3.85 14.14
N SER A 253 23.40 4.56 13.60
CA SER A 253 24.50 3.97 12.84
C SER A 253 25.36 2.98 13.64
N ASP A 254 25.32 3.05 14.98
CA ASP A 254 25.98 2.08 15.84
C ASP A 254 25.48 0.63 15.65
N THR A 255 24.28 0.45 15.12
CA THR A 255 23.73 -0.87 14.79
C THR A 255 24.54 -1.59 13.71
N LEU A 256 25.24 -0.87 12.84
CA LEU A 256 26.12 -1.45 11.81
C LEU A 256 27.30 -2.21 12.38
N ASN A 257 27.69 -1.94 13.64
CA ASN A 257 28.76 -2.63 14.33
C ASN A 257 28.33 -3.98 14.94
N ARG A 258 27.03 -4.31 14.90
CA ARG A 258 26.51 -5.57 15.44
C ARG A 258 26.89 -6.74 14.52
N LYS A 259 27.22 -7.89 15.14
CA LYS A 259 27.51 -9.12 14.38
C LYS A 259 26.28 -9.69 13.68
N LEU A 260 25.11 -9.60 14.32
CA LEU A 260 23.84 -10.07 13.77
C LEU A 260 22.97 -8.86 13.51
N ARG A 261 22.52 -8.71 12.27
CA ARG A 261 21.74 -7.57 11.83
C ARG A 261 20.58 -8.03 10.97
N ASP A 262 19.43 -7.44 11.22
CA ASP A 262 18.23 -7.50 10.38
C ASP A 262 18.11 -6.23 9.53
N PHE A 263 17.00 -6.09 8.85
CA PHE A 263 16.67 -4.91 8.04
C PHE A 263 16.77 -3.60 8.84
N ASN A 264 16.23 -3.56 10.07
CA ASN A 264 16.23 -2.34 10.88
C ASN A 264 17.64 -1.93 11.30
N ALA A 265 18.49 -2.92 11.65
CA ALA A 265 19.88 -2.66 11.99
C ALA A 265 20.70 -2.20 10.76
N ASP A 266 20.41 -2.74 9.58
CA ASP A 266 21.06 -2.32 8.32
C ASP A 266 20.62 -0.93 7.86
N MET A 267 19.38 -0.55 8.09
CA MET A 267 18.90 0.80 7.83
C MET A 267 19.65 1.85 8.65
N ALA A 268 20.23 1.44 9.80
CA ALA A 268 21.06 2.29 10.66
C ALA A 268 20.37 3.60 11.08
N ALA A 269 19.06 3.55 11.22
CA ALA A 269 18.19 4.62 11.66
C ALA A 269 17.12 4.06 12.59
N MET A 270 16.63 4.87 13.48
CA MET A 270 15.48 4.57 14.32
C MET A 270 14.29 5.42 13.90
N ILE A 271 13.19 4.75 13.56
CA ILE A 271 11.92 5.39 13.27
C ILE A 271 11.17 5.59 14.59
N ILE A 272 10.81 6.82 14.86
CA ILE A 272 10.05 7.22 16.05
C ILE A 272 8.62 7.53 15.58
N TYR A 273 7.71 6.65 15.96
CA TYR A 273 6.29 6.87 15.71
C TYR A 273 5.73 7.80 16.77
N ASN A 274 4.96 8.79 16.32
CA ASN A 274 4.29 9.73 17.24
C ASN A 274 3.09 9.10 17.96
N GLN A 275 2.77 7.85 17.62
CA GLN A 275 1.68 7.05 18.19
C GLN A 275 2.05 5.57 18.18
N ASP A 276 1.43 4.80 19.07
CA ASP A 276 1.51 3.35 19.01
C ASP A 276 0.76 2.82 17.78
N LEU A 277 1.49 2.16 16.88
CA LEU A 277 0.92 1.57 15.67
C LEU A 277 -0.08 0.44 15.96
N PHE A 278 0.01 -0.16 17.13
CA PHE A 278 -0.84 -1.28 17.57
C PHE A 278 -1.97 -0.84 18.52
N SER A 279 -2.13 0.48 18.75
CA SER A 279 -3.25 1.03 19.49
C SER A 279 -4.40 1.40 18.56
N ASP A 280 -5.57 1.69 19.13
CA ASP A 280 -6.74 2.21 18.42
C ASP A 280 -6.77 3.75 18.40
N GLU A 281 -5.64 4.41 18.77
CA GLU A 281 -5.50 5.85 18.74
C GLU A 281 -5.58 6.42 17.32
N GLU A 282 -6.19 7.58 17.21
CA GLU A 282 -6.34 8.31 15.95
C GLU A 282 -5.00 8.88 15.45
N PHE A 283 -4.79 8.87 14.14
CA PHE A 283 -3.60 9.50 13.55
C PHE A 283 -3.69 11.03 13.65
N PRO A 284 -2.56 11.73 13.90
CA PRO A 284 -2.49 13.17 13.74
C PRO A 284 -2.83 13.59 12.31
N VAL A 285 -3.58 14.68 12.17
CA VAL A 285 -3.84 15.26 10.84
C VAL A 285 -2.61 16.06 10.41
N ALA A 286 -1.78 15.45 9.59
CA ALA A 286 -0.50 16.01 9.16
C ALA A 286 -0.25 15.76 7.65
N PRO A 287 -1.04 16.41 6.77
CA PRO A 287 -1.06 16.14 5.33
C PRO A 287 0.22 16.53 4.59
N TRP A 288 1.09 17.33 5.20
CA TRP A 288 2.37 17.74 4.63
C TRP A 288 3.23 16.53 4.22
N GLY A 289 3.19 15.43 5.00
CA GLY A 289 4.00 14.25 4.70
C GLY A 289 3.61 13.56 3.40
N LEU A 290 2.30 13.43 3.11
CA LEU A 290 1.84 12.92 1.83
C LEU A 290 2.23 13.86 0.69
N GLN A 291 2.07 15.18 0.87
CA GLN A 291 2.47 16.17 -0.13
C GLN A 291 3.97 16.07 -0.45
N GLU A 292 4.84 16.03 0.57
CA GLU A 292 6.30 15.90 0.38
C GLU A 292 6.68 14.60 -0.32
N GLU A 293 6.03 13.48 0.02
CA GLU A 293 6.28 12.21 -0.68
C GLU A 293 5.88 12.29 -2.16
N LEU A 294 4.74 12.89 -2.50
CA LEU A 294 4.32 13.08 -3.89
C LEU A 294 5.29 13.99 -4.67
N ASP A 295 5.77 15.07 -4.04
CA ASP A 295 6.80 15.94 -4.62
C ASP A 295 8.14 15.19 -4.77
N SER A 296 8.49 14.30 -3.83
CA SER A 296 9.66 13.43 -3.90
C SER A 296 9.58 12.44 -5.08
N PHE A 297 8.43 11.78 -5.29
CA PHE A 297 8.23 10.91 -6.46
C PHE A 297 8.42 11.65 -7.78
N LYS A 298 7.96 12.90 -7.87
CA LYS A 298 8.18 13.73 -9.04
C LYS A 298 9.67 14.01 -9.27
N LEU A 299 10.41 14.35 -8.22
CA LEU A 299 11.81 14.76 -8.31
C LEU A 299 12.75 13.57 -8.55
N LEU A 300 12.56 12.47 -7.84
CA LEU A 300 13.48 11.34 -7.81
C LEU A 300 13.15 10.26 -8.85
N TYR A 301 11.85 10.09 -9.18
CA TYR A 301 11.39 8.95 -9.96
C TYR A 301 10.70 9.34 -11.28
N GLY A 302 10.95 10.56 -11.78
CA GLY A 302 10.49 10.97 -13.11
C GLY A 302 8.98 11.23 -13.22
N ASN A 303 8.34 11.56 -12.11
CA ASN A 303 6.92 11.95 -12.06
C ASN A 303 5.96 10.89 -12.66
N PRO A 304 5.99 9.64 -12.21
CA PRO A 304 5.11 8.59 -12.73
C PRO A 304 3.65 8.94 -12.46
N PRO A 305 2.69 8.38 -13.21
CA PRO A 305 1.29 8.42 -12.81
C PRO A 305 1.09 7.78 -11.43
N ILE A 306 0.45 8.48 -10.51
CA ILE A 306 0.25 8.05 -9.12
C ILE A 306 -1.25 7.94 -8.81
N PHE A 307 -1.65 6.84 -8.19
CA PHE A 307 -2.92 6.72 -7.48
C PHE A 307 -2.63 6.65 -5.98
N ILE A 308 -3.28 7.50 -5.18
CA ILE A 308 -3.32 7.30 -3.73
C ILE A 308 -4.31 6.16 -3.51
N TYR A 309 -3.80 4.96 -3.24
CA TYR A 309 -4.61 3.75 -3.13
C TYR A 309 -5.13 3.47 -1.74
N GLU A 310 -4.46 4.02 -0.72
CA GLU A 310 -4.97 3.98 0.64
C GLU A 310 -4.54 5.24 1.39
N ASN A 311 -5.52 5.89 2.00
CA ASN A 311 -5.33 6.97 2.96
C ASN A 311 -6.60 7.06 3.81
N GLY A 312 -6.47 7.07 5.14
CA GLY A 312 -7.64 7.04 6.02
C GLY A 312 -7.30 7.16 7.50
N GLN A 313 -8.29 7.60 8.27
CA GLN A 313 -8.19 7.77 9.70
C GLN A 313 -8.64 6.52 10.43
N ARG A 314 -7.80 6.05 11.33
CA ARG A 314 -8.11 4.98 12.28
C ARG A 314 -8.96 5.52 13.43
N THR A 315 -9.95 4.75 13.84
CA THR A 315 -10.73 4.96 15.07
C THR A 315 -10.98 3.60 15.75
N ALA A 316 -11.33 3.60 17.01
CA ALA A 316 -11.77 2.36 17.66
C ALA A 316 -13.06 1.84 17.02
N SER A 317 -13.25 0.52 16.97
CA SER A 317 -14.41 -0.12 16.33
C SER A 317 -15.76 0.25 16.99
N ASN A 318 -15.75 0.57 18.28
CA ASN A 318 -16.92 1.01 19.05
C ASN A 318 -17.14 2.53 19.03
N SER A 319 -16.39 3.28 18.17
CA SER A 319 -16.53 4.72 18.05
C SER A 319 -17.89 5.13 17.48
N SER A 320 -18.30 6.36 17.78
CA SER A 320 -19.53 6.95 17.27
C SER A 320 -19.57 7.01 15.74
N LEU A 321 -20.76 6.89 15.15
CA LEU A 321 -20.99 7.17 13.74
C LEU A 321 -20.72 8.65 13.38
N GLN A 322 -20.56 9.52 14.37
CA GLN A 322 -20.16 10.93 14.21
C GLN A 322 -18.61 11.06 14.22
N ASP A 323 -17.96 10.46 13.25
CA ASP A 323 -16.51 10.36 13.11
C ASP A 323 -15.86 11.65 12.55
N VAL A 324 -15.99 12.74 13.31
CA VAL A 324 -15.49 14.08 12.94
C VAL A 324 -14.00 14.08 12.64
N SER A 325 -13.21 13.31 13.39
CA SER A 325 -11.76 13.20 13.18
C SER A 325 -11.43 12.66 11.78
N ARG A 326 -12.20 11.66 11.30
CA ARG A 326 -12.02 11.12 9.94
C ARG A 326 -12.36 12.15 8.87
N VAL A 327 -13.39 12.97 9.08
CA VAL A 327 -13.70 14.10 8.18
C VAL A 327 -12.53 15.09 8.12
N LYS A 328 -11.99 15.51 9.27
CA LYS A 328 -10.84 16.41 9.34
C LYS A 328 -9.61 15.83 8.65
N TYR A 329 -9.36 14.54 8.88
CA TYR A 329 -8.25 13.82 8.25
C TYR A 329 -8.37 13.81 6.72
N LEU A 330 -9.49 13.32 6.19
CA LEU A 330 -9.72 13.25 4.74
C LEU A 330 -9.65 14.62 4.08
N HIS A 331 -10.28 15.64 4.68
CA HIS A 331 -10.21 17.01 4.18
C HIS A 331 -8.76 17.53 4.12
N GLY A 332 -7.98 17.35 5.19
CA GLY A 332 -6.59 17.79 5.24
C GLY A 332 -5.72 17.08 4.19
N TYR A 333 -5.80 15.75 4.13
CA TYR A 333 -4.98 14.97 3.20
C TYR A 333 -5.35 15.18 1.73
N ILE A 334 -6.64 15.32 1.39
CA ILE A 334 -7.07 15.70 0.04
C ILE A 334 -6.55 17.11 -0.32
N GLY A 335 -6.52 18.04 0.65
CA GLY A 335 -5.87 19.34 0.50
C GLY A 335 -4.38 19.24 0.18
N GLY A 336 -3.64 18.36 0.88
CA GLY A 336 -2.24 18.07 0.60
C GLY A 336 -2.02 17.50 -0.82
N VAL A 337 -2.88 16.58 -1.26
CA VAL A 337 -2.86 16.04 -2.63
C VAL A 337 -3.10 17.15 -3.66
N LEU A 338 -4.05 18.06 -3.40
CA LEU A 338 -4.31 19.20 -4.28
C LEU A 338 -3.07 20.13 -4.39
N ASN A 339 -2.36 20.37 -3.30
CA ASN A 339 -1.13 21.14 -3.33
C ASN A 339 -0.04 20.43 -4.15
N ALA A 340 0.14 19.12 -3.99
CA ALA A 340 1.07 18.34 -4.82
C ALA A 340 0.71 18.41 -6.31
N LEU A 341 -0.58 18.32 -6.66
CA LEU A 341 -1.07 18.52 -8.03
C LEU A 341 -0.69 19.91 -8.58
N ARG A 342 -0.87 20.97 -7.79
CA ARG A 342 -0.48 22.34 -8.16
C ARG A 342 1.03 22.49 -8.33
N ASN A 343 1.81 21.73 -7.56
CA ASN A 343 3.26 21.62 -7.71
C ASN A 343 3.66 20.79 -8.95
N GLY A 344 2.69 20.20 -9.67
CA GLY A 344 2.90 19.44 -10.89
C GLY A 344 3.14 17.95 -10.68
N SER A 345 2.85 17.39 -9.51
CA SER A 345 2.86 15.94 -9.28
C SER A 345 1.77 15.26 -10.10
N ASN A 346 2.07 14.08 -10.67
CA ASN A 346 1.18 13.41 -11.64
C ASN A 346 0.18 12.47 -10.93
N VAL A 347 -0.58 13.00 -9.96
CA VAL A 347 -1.62 12.24 -9.25
C VAL A 347 -2.85 12.09 -10.15
N ARG A 348 -3.40 10.88 -10.22
CA ARG A 348 -4.51 10.48 -11.09
C ARG A 348 -5.78 10.07 -10.33
N GLY A 349 -5.69 9.74 -9.06
CA GLY A 349 -6.85 9.36 -8.26
C GLY A 349 -6.53 9.24 -6.78
N TYR A 350 -7.58 9.23 -5.98
CA TYR A 350 -7.53 9.11 -4.53
C TYR A 350 -8.58 8.10 -4.05
N PHE A 351 -8.15 7.11 -3.27
CA PHE A 351 -8.98 6.08 -2.68
C PHE A 351 -8.89 6.18 -1.16
N ALA A 352 -10.01 6.40 -0.52
CA ALA A 352 -10.08 6.36 0.94
C ALA A 352 -9.97 4.91 1.45
N TRP A 353 -9.14 4.68 2.45
CA TRP A 353 -9.15 3.44 3.22
C TRP A 353 -9.97 3.66 4.49
N SER A 354 -11.12 2.99 4.61
CA SER A 354 -11.71 2.07 3.66
C SER A 354 -13.18 2.43 3.41
N PHE A 355 -13.80 1.86 2.41
CA PHE A 355 -15.22 2.10 2.15
C PHE A 355 -16.10 1.51 3.26
N LEU A 356 -15.82 0.28 3.68
CA LEU A 356 -16.49 -0.43 4.78
C LEU A 356 -15.50 -0.70 5.91
N ASP A 357 -15.98 -0.86 7.13
CA ASP A 357 -15.20 -1.52 8.18
C ASP A 357 -14.90 -2.95 7.76
N VAL A 358 -13.64 -3.34 7.87
CA VAL A 358 -13.10 -4.63 7.42
C VAL A 358 -12.22 -5.25 8.51
N LEU A 359 -11.84 -6.51 8.32
CA LEU A 359 -10.79 -7.15 9.11
C LEU A 359 -9.45 -6.48 8.82
N GLU A 360 -8.90 -5.76 9.78
CA GLU A 360 -7.56 -5.19 9.69
C GLU A 360 -6.50 -6.24 10.01
N LEU A 361 -5.44 -6.30 9.19
CA LEU A 361 -4.46 -7.38 9.23
C LEU A 361 -3.76 -7.53 10.59
N LEU A 362 -3.46 -6.40 11.26
CA LEU A 362 -2.76 -6.38 12.55
C LEU A 362 -3.71 -6.29 13.75
N ASP A 363 -4.88 -5.67 13.57
CA ASP A 363 -5.80 -5.32 14.64
C ASP A 363 -7.08 -6.15 14.69
N GLY A 364 -7.36 -6.94 13.64
CA GLY A 364 -8.61 -7.66 13.51
C GLY A 364 -9.79 -6.70 13.34
N TYR A 365 -10.79 -6.80 14.23
CA TYR A 365 -11.95 -5.90 14.24
C TYR A 365 -11.89 -4.87 15.36
N ARG A 366 -10.72 -4.61 15.97
CA ARG A 366 -10.56 -3.58 17.02
C ARG A 366 -10.49 -2.17 16.46
N SER A 367 -9.88 -2.02 15.30
CA SER A 367 -9.78 -0.76 14.57
C SER A 367 -10.83 -0.65 13.47
N SER A 368 -11.23 0.57 13.17
CA SER A 368 -12.20 0.93 12.15
C SER A 368 -11.62 2.04 11.26
N TYR A 369 -11.63 1.82 9.97
CA TYR A 369 -11.23 2.80 8.96
C TYR A 369 -12.37 3.14 8.00
N GLY A 370 -13.45 2.35 8.03
CA GLY A 370 -14.56 2.44 7.09
C GLY A 370 -15.29 3.78 7.12
N LEU A 371 -15.69 4.26 5.97
CA LEU A 371 -16.71 5.31 5.83
C LEU A 371 -18.08 4.80 6.30
N TYR A 372 -18.32 3.50 6.18
CA TYR A 372 -19.52 2.82 6.65
C TYR A 372 -19.17 1.85 7.75
N TYR A 373 -19.88 1.94 8.86
CA TYR A 373 -19.86 0.94 9.91
C TYR A 373 -20.54 -0.35 9.42
N VAL A 374 -19.93 -1.50 9.72
CA VAL A 374 -20.49 -2.81 9.47
C VAL A 374 -20.87 -3.46 10.80
N ASP A 375 -22.14 -3.76 10.98
CA ASP A 375 -22.65 -4.44 12.16
C ASP A 375 -22.27 -5.93 12.09
N GLN A 376 -21.28 -6.33 12.86
CA GLN A 376 -20.77 -7.71 12.88
C GLN A 376 -21.71 -8.67 13.61
N ASP A 377 -22.61 -8.17 14.46
CA ASP A 377 -23.60 -8.97 15.19
C ASP A 377 -24.86 -9.21 14.36
N ASP A 378 -25.06 -8.46 13.28
CA ASP A 378 -26.18 -8.67 12.35
C ASP A 378 -25.82 -9.74 11.30
N PRO A 379 -26.61 -10.85 11.16
CA PRO A 379 -26.33 -11.91 10.19
C PRO A 379 -26.25 -11.42 8.74
N GLU A 380 -26.91 -10.31 8.40
CA GLU A 380 -26.86 -9.67 7.07
C GLU A 380 -25.76 -8.65 6.97
N LEU A 381 -24.95 -8.45 8.02
CA LEU A 381 -23.87 -7.48 8.08
C LEU A 381 -24.33 -6.08 7.66
N LYS A 382 -25.38 -5.56 8.27
CA LYS A 382 -25.94 -4.25 7.93
C LYS A 382 -24.89 -3.15 7.98
N ARG A 383 -24.98 -2.20 7.03
CA ARG A 383 -24.04 -1.09 6.86
C ARG A 383 -24.71 0.22 7.19
N TYR A 384 -24.05 1.02 8.02
CA TYR A 384 -24.54 2.33 8.45
C TYR A 384 -23.55 3.42 8.05
N PRO A 385 -24.00 4.48 7.32
CA PRO A 385 -23.12 5.56 6.91
C PRO A 385 -22.66 6.37 8.13
N LYS A 386 -21.35 6.57 8.25
CA LYS A 386 -20.77 7.49 9.22
C LYS A 386 -20.85 8.92 8.72
N LEU A 387 -20.53 9.90 9.57
CA LEU A 387 -20.48 11.31 9.16
C LEU A 387 -19.51 11.51 7.98
N SER A 388 -18.37 10.84 8.01
CA SER A 388 -17.37 10.87 6.94
C SER A 388 -17.91 10.38 5.60
N ALA A 389 -18.78 9.37 5.55
CA ALA A 389 -19.42 8.92 4.31
C ALA A 389 -20.31 10.03 3.72
N LYS A 390 -21.09 10.72 4.57
CA LYS A 390 -21.96 11.81 4.14
C LYS A 390 -21.15 13.01 3.63
N TRP A 391 -20.08 13.36 4.34
CA TRP A 391 -19.16 14.42 3.92
C TRP A 391 -18.48 14.08 2.61
N TYR A 392 -17.92 12.86 2.48
CA TYR A 392 -17.21 12.41 1.28
C TYR A 392 -18.13 12.37 0.06
N SER A 393 -19.39 11.92 0.23
CA SER A 393 -20.40 11.96 -0.82
C SER A 393 -20.72 13.40 -1.31
N ARG A 394 -20.80 14.38 -0.39
CA ARG A 394 -20.98 15.78 -0.75
C ARG A 394 -19.77 16.35 -1.49
N PHE A 395 -18.58 16.03 -1.01
CA PHE A 395 -17.31 16.39 -1.66
C PHE A 395 -17.26 15.90 -3.11
N LEU A 396 -17.51 14.60 -3.34
CA LEU A 396 -17.50 14.00 -4.68
C LEU A 396 -18.54 14.62 -5.63
N ARG A 397 -19.66 15.10 -5.11
CA ARG A 397 -20.72 15.78 -5.91
C ARG A 397 -20.46 17.27 -6.11
N GLY A 398 -19.30 17.79 -5.75
CA GLY A 398 -18.98 19.22 -5.86
C GLY A 398 -19.83 20.13 -4.96
N ARG A 399 -20.46 19.56 -3.91
CA ARG A 399 -21.28 20.31 -2.95
C ARG A 399 -20.42 20.62 -1.74
N SER A 400 -20.10 21.89 -1.50
CA SER A 400 -19.34 22.46 -0.36
C SER A 400 -18.28 21.55 0.27
N THR A 401 -17.06 22.03 0.33
CA THR A 401 -15.93 21.39 1.04
C THR A 401 -15.77 21.93 2.46
N SER A 402 -16.64 22.85 2.91
CA SER A 402 -16.54 23.45 4.23
C SER A 402 -16.87 22.45 5.34
N ILE A 403 -15.92 22.24 6.23
CA ILE A 403 -16.13 21.46 7.47
C ILE A 403 -17.13 22.17 8.38
N VAL A 404 -17.17 23.49 8.37
CA VAL A 404 -17.91 24.36 9.29
C VAL A 404 -19.42 24.25 9.11
N GLY A 405 -19.92 24.19 7.87
CA GLY A 405 -21.36 24.10 7.58
C GLY A 405 -21.99 22.75 7.91
N ASP A 406 -21.20 21.69 7.94
CA ASP A 406 -21.69 20.31 8.06
C ASP A 406 -21.60 19.73 9.48
N ILE A 407 -20.77 20.31 10.36
CA ILE A 407 -20.46 19.73 11.67
C ILE A 407 -20.84 20.68 12.84
N GLY A 408 -21.19 21.94 12.56
CA GLY A 408 -21.52 22.93 13.61
C GLY A 408 -20.32 23.30 14.50
N LEU A 409 -19.10 23.17 13.98
CA LEU A 409 -17.86 23.54 14.68
C LEU A 409 -17.52 25.01 14.41
N GLU A 410 -17.07 25.72 15.45
CA GLU A 410 -16.51 27.08 15.32
C GLU A 410 -15.24 27.06 14.46
N GLU A 411 -15.05 28.10 13.63
CA GLU A 411 -13.89 28.24 12.75
C GLU A 411 -12.58 28.27 13.52
N ASP A 412 -11.75 27.26 13.32
CA ASP A 412 -10.33 27.39 13.62
C ASP A 412 -9.68 28.13 12.44
N SER A 413 -9.29 29.37 12.69
CA SER A 413 -8.81 30.35 11.68
C SER A 413 -7.50 29.95 10.99
N SER A 414 -6.94 28.77 11.25
CA SER A 414 -5.74 28.22 10.63
C SER A 414 -5.97 27.39 9.36
N LEU A 415 -7.25 27.06 9.04
CA LEU A 415 -7.62 26.28 7.86
C LEU A 415 -8.19 27.21 6.77
N VAL A 416 -7.33 27.66 5.87
CA VAL A 416 -7.71 28.47 4.70
C VAL A 416 -8.77 27.76 3.87
N SER A 417 -9.89 28.43 3.65
CA SER A 417 -11.03 28.01 2.83
C SER A 417 -10.59 27.51 1.42
N VAL A 418 -10.83 26.25 1.14
CA VAL A 418 -10.57 25.62 -0.18
C VAL A 418 -11.71 25.92 -1.16
N SER A 419 -12.77 26.66 -0.74
CA SER A 419 -14.03 26.82 -1.47
C SER A 419 -13.97 27.66 -2.77
N HIS A 420 -12.88 28.35 -3.09
CA HIS A 420 -12.77 29.22 -4.27
C HIS A 420 -12.00 28.62 -5.47
N LEU A 421 -11.72 27.31 -5.46
CA LEU A 421 -10.76 26.72 -6.40
C LEU A 421 -11.37 25.72 -7.40
N PHE A 422 -12.68 25.53 -7.36
CA PHE A 422 -13.43 24.64 -8.27
C PHE A 422 -14.46 25.36 -9.17
N GLN A 423 -14.14 26.62 -9.57
CA GLN A 423 -14.83 27.28 -10.67
C GLN A 423 -13.96 27.34 -11.91
#